data_9272d4118f755736271c509b3696184a
#
_entry.id   9272d4118f755736271c509b3696184a
#
_cell.length_a   1.000
_cell.length_b   1.000
_cell.length_c   1.000
_cell.angle_alpha   90.00
_cell.angle_beta   90.00
_cell.angle_gamma   90.00
#
_symmetry.space_group_name_H-M   'P 1'
#
loop_
_entity.id
_entity.type
_entity.pdbx_description
1 polymer ?
#
loop_
_entity_poly.entity_id
_entity_poly.type
_entity_poly.pdbx_seq_one_letter_code
_entity_poly.pdbx_strand_id
1 'polypeptide(L)'
;MLFRSPPRKVDDWGALRAWAWGASRAIDYFETDKAVDAKRVAIEGLSRYGKAAIVTMAYDRRFAIGFIGSSGAGGVKLHRRHFGEQVENVASSGEYHWMAGNYLKYAGPLTAKDLPVDAHELVAMCAPRPVFISVGSQKVEGGWVDARGMFMAGVAAGPVYELLGKKGLGTDKFPEQETAVVGGEVAFRQHAGGHTTGPNWPTFLKYAGRYFGASSKAEVEKE
;
A
#
# COMPACT_ATOMS: atom_id res chain seq x y z
N MET A 1 -24.70 27.12 -6.83
CA MET A 1 -25.13 25.94 -7.62
C MET A 1 -24.53 24.71 -6.90
N LEU A 2 -25.33 23.96 -6.15
CA LEU A 2 -24.89 22.76 -5.47
C LEU A 2 -24.80 21.66 -6.55
N PHE A 3 -23.58 21.23 -6.90
CA PHE A 3 -23.39 20.03 -7.71
C PHE A 3 -23.88 18.83 -6.90
N ARG A 4 -25.11 18.44 -7.07
CA ARG A 4 -25.62 17.16 -6.59
C ARG A 4 -25.22 16.10 -7.60
N SER A 5 -24.16 15.36 -7.29
CA SER A 5 -23.88 14.11 -8.00
C SER A 5 -25.11 13.19 -7.84
N PRO A 6 -25.48 12.40 -8.87
CA PRO A 6 -26.50 11.37 -8.70
C PRO A 6 -26.06 10.41 -7.58
N PRO A 7 -27.00 9.74 -6.89
CA PRO A 7 -26.67 8.74 -5.88
C PRO A 7 -25.72 7.70 -6.46
N ARG A 8 -24.64 7.42 -5.74
CA ARG A 8 -23.63 6.44 -6.13
C ARG A 8 -24.26 5.04 -6.17
N LYS A 9 -24.03 4.28 -7.23
CA LYS A 9 -24.41 2.87 -7.32
C LYS A 9 -23.55 2.04 -6.36
N VAL A 10 -24.01 0.85 -6.03
CA VAL A 10 -23.32 -0.03 -5.08
C VAL A 10 -21.96 -0.52 -5.56
N ASP A 11 -21.72 -0.51 -6.86
CA ASP A 11 -20.48 -0.91 -7.54
C ASP A 11 -19.66 0.28 -8.07
N ASP A 12 -20.14 1.51 -7.92
CA ASP A 12 -19.37 2.71 -8.25
C ASP A 12 -18.11 2.81 -7.38
N TRP A 13 -17.08 3.41 -7.94
CA TRP A 13 -15.81 3.59 -7.25
C TRP A 13 -15.96 4.35 -5.93
N GLY A 14 -15.28 3.85 -4.89
CA GLY A 14 -15.00 4.64 -3.70
C GLY A 14 -13.87 5.64 -3.94
N ALA A 15 -13.65 6.52 -2.96
CA ALA A 15 -12.63 7.57 -3.04
C ALA A 15 -11.21 7.00 -3.25
N LEU A 16 -10.89 5.82 -2.69
CA LEU A 16 -9.58 5.19 -2.87
C LEU A 16 -9.29 4.92 -4.34
N ARG A 17 -10.28 4.42 -5.09
CA ARG A 17 -10.11 4.15 -6.52
C ARG A 17 -10.09 5.45 -7.34
N ALA A 18 -10.85 6.46 -6.94
CA ALA A 18 -10.85 7.77 -7.58
C ALA A 18 -9.49 8.49 -7.38
N TRP A 19 -8.90 8.40 -6.19
CA TRP A 19 -7.54 8.93 -5.93
C TRP A 19 -6.48 8.18 -6.72
N ALA A 20 -6.60 6.85 -6.83
CA ALA A 20 -5.72 6.05 -7.67
C ALA A 20 -5.81 6.45 -9.14
N TRP A 21 -7.02 6.75 -9.64
CA TRP A 21 -7.19 7.31 -10.99
C TRP A 21 -6.49 8.66 -11.14
N GLY A 22 -6.58 9.54 -10.14
CA GLY A 22 -5.86 10.82 -10.14
C GLY A 22 -4.34 10.64 -10.23
N ALA A 23 -3.78 9.69 -9.45
CA ALA A 23 -2.36 9.34 -9.54
C ALA A 23 -1.98 8.81 -10.92
N SER A 24 -2.85 8.02 -11.55
CA SER A 24 -2.64 7.55 -12.94
C SER A 24 -2.60 8.71 -13.95
N ARG A 25 -3.39 9.78 -13.72
CA ARG A 25 -3.32 11.00 -14.57
C ARG A 25 -1.97 11.72 -14.43
N ALA A 26 -1.36 11.69 -13.23
CA ALA A 26 0.00 12.23 -13.06
C ALA A 26 1.03 11.43 -13.88
N ILE A 27 0.93 10.11 -13.94
CA ILE A 27 1.80 9.29 -14.80
C ILE A 27 1.62 9.65 -16.28
N ASP A 28 0.38 9.86 -16.75
CA ASP A 28 0.15 10.27 -18.14
C ASP A 28 0.91 11.58 -18.49
N TYR A 29 0.93 12.52 -17.55
CA TYR A 29 1.71 13.73 -17.71
C TYR A 29 3.22 13.45 -17.70
N PHE A 30 3.71 12.63 -16.75
CA PHE A 30 5.13 12.30 -16.65
C PHE A 30 5.66 11.58 -17.90
N GLU A 31 4.83 10.80 -18.59
CA GLU A 31 5.19 10.18 -19.88
C GLU A 31 5.44 11.22 -20.99
N THR A 32 4.94 12.45 -20.84
CA THR A 32 5.16 13.54 -21.78
C THR A 32 6.26 14.52 -21.36
N ASP A 33 6.64 14.52 -20.08
CA ASP A 33 7.65 15.42 -19.51
C ASP A 33 9.06 14.82 -19.62
N LYS A 34 9.91 15.45 -20.46
CA LYS A 34 11.28 14.99 -20.71
C LYS A 34 12.20 15.12 -19.49
N ALA A 35 11.81 15.88 -18.45
CA ALA A 35 12.56 16.01 -17.21
C ALA A 35 12.30 14.85 -16.22
N VAL A 36 11.31 14.00 -16.51
CA VAL A 36 10.90 12.89 -15.65
C VAL A 36 11.17 11.55 -16.35
N ASP A 37 11.85 10.64 -15.66
CA ASP A 37 11.88 9.23 -16.06
C ASP A 37 10.59 8.54 -15.59
N ALA A 38 9.58 8.52 -16.44
CA ALA A 38 8.27 7.93 -16.14
C ALA A 38 8.33 6.42 -15.80
N LYS A 39 9.41 5.74 -16.15
CA LYS A 39 9.63 4.31 -15.80
C LYS A 39 10.16 4.12 -14.36
N ARG A 40 10.55 5.19 -13.70
CA ARG A 40 11.13 5.19 -12.34
C ARG A 40 10.30 5.99 -11.35
N VAL A 41 8.99 6.03 -11.53
CA VAL A 41 8.07 6.72 -10.63
C VAL A 41 7.61 5.79 -9.53
N ALA A 42 7.82 6.20 -8.28
CA ALA A 42 7.28 5.55 -7.10
C ALA A 42 5.93 6.17 -6.71
N ILE A 43 5.12 5.42 -5.97
CA ILE A 43 3.95 5.94 -5.26
C ILE A 43 4.14 5.78 -3.75
N GLU A 44 3.88 6.83 -2.99
CA GLU A 44 3.92 6.81 -1.52
C GLU A 44 2.58 7.26 -0.96
N GLY A 45 2.22 6.72 0.20
CA GLY A 45 1.07 7.19 0.97
C GLY A 45 1.07 6.66 2.38
N LEU A 46 0.61 7.51 3.31
CA LEU A 46 0.39 7.19 4.71
C LEU A 46 -1.10 7.06 4.98
N SER A 47 -1.51 6.12 5.87
CA SER A 47 -2.89 6.03 6.34
C SER A 47 -3.88 5.77 5.20
N ARG A 48 -4.94 6.56 5.07
CA ARG A 48 -5.88 6.52 3.93
C ARG A 48 -5.19 6.70 2.59
N TYR A 49 -4.12 7.49 2.53
CA TYR A 49 -3.32 7.63 1.31
C TYR A 49 -2.43 6.41 1.08
N GLY A 50 -2.05 5.67 2.14
CA GLY A 50 -1.44 4.34 2.03
C GLY A 50 -2.41 3.32 1.43
N LYS A 51 -3.70 3.37 1.81
CA LYS A 51 -4.76 2.59 1.15
C LYS A 51 -4.85 2.94 -0.34
N ALA A 52 -4.85 4.24 -0.68
CA ALA A 52 -4.89 4.70 -2.07
C ALA A 52 -3.62 4.31 -2.85
N ALA A 53 -2.45 4.39 -2.23
CA ALA A 53 -1.18 4.04 -2.86
C ALA A 53 -1.12 2.56 -3.26
N ILE A 54 -1.54 1.63 -2.39
CA ILE A 54 -1.57 0.20 -2.76
C ILE A 54 -2.63 -0.08 -3.85
N VAL A 55 -3.79 0.59 -3.81
CA VAL A 55 -4.79 0.51 -4.88
C VAL A 55 -4.21 1.04 -6.20
N THR A 56 -3.48 2.16 -6.17
CA THR A 56 -2.79 2.70 -7.34
C THR A 56 -1.82 1.69 -7.92
N MET A 57 -0.93 1.13 -7.08
CA MET A 57 0.03 0.10 -7.49
C MET A 57 -0.65 -1.12 -8.13
N ALA A 58 -1.76 -1.58 -7.55
CA ALA A 58 -2.47 -2.74 -8.04
C ALA A 58 -3.12 -2.52 -9.42
N TYR A 59 -3.66 -1.33 -9.68
CA TYR A 59 -4.44 -1.03 -10.88
C TYR A 59 -3.68 -0.30 -11.99
N ASP A 60 -2.53 0.33 -11.68
CA ASP A 60 -1.68 0.97 -12.69
C ASP A 60 -0.25 0.41 -12.63
N ARG A 61 0.10 -0.35 -13.67
CA ARG A 61 1.39 -1.05 -13.76
C ARG A 61 2.58 -0.13 -14.02
N ARG A 62 2.36 1.14 -14.31
CA ARG A 62 3.42 2.10 -14.65
C ARG A 62 4.16 2.61 -13.41
N PHE A 63 3.53 2.53 -12.23
CA PHE A 63 4.24 2.80 -10.99
C PHE A 63 5.24 1.68 -10.70
N ALA A 64 6.52 2.05 -10.61
CA ALA A 64 7.62 1.09 -10.51
C ALA A 64 7.77 0.48 -9.12
N ILE A 65 7.41 1.21 -8.05
CA ILE A 65 7.55 0.80 -6.65
C ILE A 65 6.51 1.50 -5.78
N GLY A 66 6.00 0.81 -4.76
CA GLY A 66 5.09 1.38 -3.76
C GLY A 66 5.73 1.48 -2.37
N PHE A 67 5.52 2.64 -1.69
CA PHE A 67 5.81 2.84 -0.28
C PHE A 67 4.50 3.01 0.49
N ILE A 68 4.07 1.98 1.20
CA ILE A 68 2.74 1.88 1.81
C ILE A 68 2.87 2.05 3.32
N GLY A 69 2.52 3.23 3.82
CA GLY A 69 2.63 3.60 5.23
C GLY A 69 1.33 3.37 5.99
N SER A 70 1.37 2.59 7.08
CA SER A 70 0.32 2.46 8.09
C SER A 70 -1.10 2.44 7.53
N SER A 71 -1.32 1.61 6.52
CA SER A 71 -2.54 1.69 5.70
C SER A 71 -3.77 1.03 6.33
N GLY A 72 -3.63 0.18 7.34
CA GLY A 72 -4.76 -0.46 8.02
C GLY A 72 -5.71 -1.26 7.13
N ALA A 73 -6.95 -1.42 7.55
CA ALA A 73 -8.00 -2.12 6.80
C ALA A 73 -8.39 -1.35 5.52
N GLY A 74 -8.62 -2.06 4.43
CA GLY A 74 -8.80 -1.46 3.09
C GLY A 74 -7.50 -1.04 2.41
N GLY A 75 -6.37 -1.18 3.12
CA GLY A 75 -5.02 -1.15 2.59
C GLY A 75 -4.37 -2.53 2.66
N VAL A 76 -3.23 -2.63 3.35
CA VAL A 76 -2.44 -3.88 3.42
C VAL A 76 -2.79 -4.76 4.63
N LYS A 77 -3.58 -4.28 5.60
CA LYS A 77 -3.99 -5.08 6.77
C LYS A 77 -5.03 -6.12 6.36
N LEU A 78 -4.79 -7.40 6.72
CA LEU A 78 -5.73 -8.50 6.49
C LEU A 78 -7.08 -8.23 7.18
N HIS A 79 -8.19 -8.23 6.42
CA HIS A 79 -9.54 -8.04 6.95
C HIS A 79 -9.97 -9.19 7.85
N ARG A 80 -9.65 -10.44 7.45
CA ARG A 80 -10.00 -11.65 8.21
C ARG A 80 -9.23 -11.81 9.51
N ARG A 81 -8.17 -11.01 9.73
CA ARG A 81 -7.51 -10.89 11.01
C ARG A 81 -8.29 -9.94 11.91
N HIS A 82 -8.99 -10.49 12.90
CA HIS A 82 -9.83 -9.72 13.83
C HIS A 82 -8.98 -9.00 14.89
N PHE A 83 -8.25 -7.95 14.47
CA PHE A 83 -7.43 -7.09 15.31
C PHE A 83 -7.29 -5.70 14.65
N GLY A 84 -7.19 -4.65 15.45
CA GLY A 84 -7.04 -3.28 14.95
C GLY A 84 -8.29 -2.80 14.18
N GLU A 85 -8.08 -1.98 13.17
CA GLU A 85 -9.13 -1.47 12.30
C GLU A 85 -9.85 -2.62 11.57
N GLN A 86 -11.18 -2.63 11.61
CA GLN A 86 -12.02 -3.66 11.04
C GLN A 86 -12.84 -3.12 9.88
N VAL A 87 -13.57 -4.00 9.20
CA VAL A 87 -14.51 -3.63 8.13
C VAL A 87 -15.55 -2.62 8.65
N GLU A 88 -16.03 -2.81 9.87
CA GLU A 88 -17.03 -1.96 10.52
C GLU A 88 -16.52 -0.53 10.75
N ASN A 89 -15.22 -0.36 11.03
CA ASN A 89 -14.61 0.96 11.15
C ASN A 89 -14.61 1.67 9.79
N VAL A 90 -14.14 0.99 8.74
CA VAL A 90 -14.08 1.53 7.36
C VAL A 90 -15.49 1.74 6.79
N ALA A 91 -16.49 0.96 7.22
CA ALA A 91 -17.89 1.12 6.83
C ALA A 91 -18.63 2.22 7.64
N SER A 92 -17.98 2.85 8.63
CA SER A 92 -18.56 3.89 9.46
C SER A 92 -18.88 5.17 8.68
N SER A 93 -19.69 6.05 9.26
CA SER A 93 -20.12 7.31 8.63
C SER A 93 -18.97 8.23 8.20
N GLY A 94 -17.82 8.14 8.85
CA GLY A 94 -16.62 8.93 8.51
C GLY A 94 -15.81 8.38 7.33
N GLU A 95 -15.94 7.09 7.01
CA GLU A 95 -14.99 6.40 6.14
C GLU A 95 -15.65 5.61 4.99
N TYR A 96 -16.94 5.27 5.09
CA TYR A 96 -17.64 4.43 4.11
C TYR A 96 -17.47 4.87 2.65
N HIS A 97 -17.23 6.15 2.42
CA HIS A 97 -17.06 6.71 1.08
C HIS A 97 -15.73 6.29 0.42
N TRP A 98 -14.77 5.72 1.18
CA TRP A 98 -13.53 5.23 0.60
C TRP A 98 -13.72 4.00 -0.26
N MET A 99 -14.73 3.18 0.07
CA MET A 99 -15.02 1.92 -0.60
C MET A 99 -16.20 2.03 -1.55
N ALA A 100 -16.35 1.07 -2.45
CA ALA A 100 -17.60 0.87 -3.18
C ALA A 100 -18.75 0.52 -2.22
N GLY A 101 -20.00 0.89 -2.56
CA GLY A 101 -21.15 0.65 -1.69
C GLY A 101 -21.34 -0.83 -1.31
N ASN A 102 -20.97 -1.76 -2.21
CA ASN A 102 -20.99 -3.20 -1.95
C ASN A 102 -20.14 -3.66 -0.75
N TYR A 103 -19.10 -2.88 -0.37
CA TYR A 103 -18.28 -3.21 0.79
C TYR A 103 -19.06 -3.14 2.11
N LEU A 104 -20.07 -2.25 2.21
CA LEU A 104 -20.82 -2.02 3.44
C LEU A 104 -21.55 -3.26 3.94
N LYS A 105 -21.96 -4.17 3.04
CA LYS A 105 -22.64 -5.41 3.41
C LYS A 105 -21.80 -6.34 4.29
N TYR A 106 -20.47 -6.18 4.27
CA TYR A 106 -19.53 -6.97 5.10
C TYR A 106 -19.34 -6.42 6.51
N ALA A 107 -19.95 -5.27 6.81
CA ALA A 107 -20.13 -4.76 8.16
C ALA A 107 -21.52 -5.11 8.75
N GLY A 108 -22.32 -5.93 8.04
CA GLY A 108 -23.64 -6.44 8.35
C GLY A 108 -24.54 -6.36 7.10
N PRO A 109 -25.22 -7.43 6.69
CA PRO A 109 -25.42 -8.73 7.40
C PRO A 109 -24.28 -9.77 7.21
N LEU A 110 -23.33 -9.51 6.32
CA LEU A 110 -22.13 -10.35 6.14
C LEU A 110 -21.01 -9.87 7.06
N THR A 111 -19.89 -10.58 7.07
CA THR A 111 -18.72 -10.29 7.89
C THR A 111 -17.45 -10.24 7.04
N ALA A 112 -16.32 -9.85 7.62
CA ALA A 112 -15.02 -9.90 6.95
C ALA A 112 -14.65 -11.30 6.42
N LYS A 113 -15.21 -12.38 6.99
CA LYS A 113 -14.99 -13.75 6.53
C LYS A 113 -15.64 -14.05 5.17
N ASP A 114 -16.71 -13.33 4.87
CA ASP A 114 -17.50 -13.48 3.65
C ASP A 114 -16.95 -12.63 2.49
N LEU A 115 -15.93 -11.79 2.72
CA LEU A 115 -15.25 -11.06 1.66
C LEU A 115 -14.69 -12.05 0.62
N PRO A 116 -14.90 -11.82 -0.68
CA PRO A 116 -14.36 -12.70 -1.74
C PRO A 116 -12.83 -12.61 -1.85
N VAL A 117 -12.23 -11.52 -1.38
CA VAL A 117 -10.80 -11.22 -1.43
C VAL A 117 -10.32 -10.65 -0.10
N ASP A 118 -9.01 -10.63 0.13
CA ASP A 118 -8.41 -9.98 1.30
C ASP A 118 -7.16 -9.18 0.89
N ALA A 119 -6.59 -8.42 1.81
CA ALA A 119 -5.51 -7.46 1.55
C ALA A 119 -4.26 -8.06 0.88
N HIS A 120 -3.93 -9.33 1.16
CA HIS A 120 -2.78 -9.99 0.53
C HIS A 120 -2.93 -10.13 -0.98
N GLU A 121 -4.15 -10.27 -1.50
CA GLU A 121 -4.41 -10.32 -2.94
C GLU A 121 -4.19 -8.95 -3.58
N LEU A 122 -4.48 -7.85 -2.87
CA LEU A 122 -4.16 -6.51 -3.34
C LEU A 122 -2.64 -6.29 -3.44
N VAL A 123 -1.87 -6.80 -2.46
CA VAL A 123 -0.39 -6.82 -2.54
C VAL A 123 0.08 -7.71 -3.68
N ALA A 124 -0.53 -8.89 -3.87
CA ALA A 124 -0.19 -9.81 -4.95
C ALA A 124 -0.43 -9.22 -6.36
N MET A 125 -1.45 -8.37 -6.52
CA MET A 125 -1.70 -7.63 -7.77
C MET A 125 -0.56 -6.67 -8.14
N CYS A 126 0.28 -6.29 -7.18
CA CYS A 126 1.46 -5.46 -7.46
C CYS A 126 2.61 -6.26 -8.09
N ALA A 127 2.64 -7.59 -7.91
CA ALA A 127 3.72 -8.43 -8.41
C ALA A 127 3.91 -8.28 -9.95
N PRO A 128 5.15 -8.34 -10.44
CA PRO A 128 6.41 -8.57 -9.73
C PRO A 128 7.07 -7.29 -9.17
N ARG A 129 6.37 -6.15 -9.17
CA ARG A 129 6.90 -4.84 -8.76
C ARG A 129 7.06 -4.76 -7.23
N PRO A 130 8.12 -4.08 -6.75
CA PRO A 130 8.41 -4.02 -5.33
C PRO A 130 7.40 -3.18 -4.54
N VAL A 131 7.07 -3.65 -3.34
CA VAL A 131 6.21 -2.98 -2.37
C VAL A 131 6.92 -2.93 -1.02
N PHE A 132 7.09 -1.73 -0.47
CA PHE A 132 7.62 -1.50 0.86
C PHE A 132 6.49 -1.17 1.84
N ILE A 133 6.26 -2.04 2.82
CA ILE A 133 5.24 -1.88 3.86
C ILE A 133 5.90 -1.24 5.08
N SER A 134 5.43 -0.06 5.47
CA SER A 134 5.92 0.75 6.58
C SER A 134 4.86 0.85 7.68
N VAL A 135 5.25 0.69 8.93
CA VAL A 135 4.34 0.82 10.07
C VAL A 135 5.07 1.47 11.25
N GLY A 136 4.36 2.25 12.04
CA GLY A 136 4.87 2.78 13.30
C GLY A 136 4.79 1.77 14.45
N SER A 137 5.31 2.18 15.59
CA SER A 137 5.29 1.38 16.81
C SER A 137 3.87 1.22 17.36
N GLN A 138 3.47 0.02 17.71
CA GLN A 138 2.20 -0.22 18.37
C GLN A 138 2.02 0.61 19.67
N LYS A 139 3.13 0.93 20.35
CA LYS A 139 3.10 1.74 21.58
C LYS A 139 2.87 3.23 21.34
N VAL A 140 3.23 3.74 20.16
CA VAL A 140 3.20 5.17 19.82
C VAL A 140 2.13 5.47 18.76
N GLU A 141 2.03 4.67 17.71
CA GLU A 141 1.01 4.82 16.68
C GLU A 141 -0.34 4.24 17.12
N GLY A 142 -0.29 3.19 17.93
CA GLY A 142 -1.46 2.44 18.36
C GLY A 142 -1.63 1.11 17.61
N GLY A 143 -2.35 0.18 18.25
CA GLY A 143 -2.62 -1.16 17.70
C GLY A 143 -3.63 -1.17 16.55
N TRP A 144 -4.31 -0.07 16.30
CA TRP A 144 -5.38 0.02 15.29
C TRP A 144 -4.90 -0.28 13.87
N VAL A 145 -3.64 0.05 13.55
CA VAL A 145 -3.04 -0.20 12.23
C VAL A 145 -2.82 -1.69 11.96
N ASP A 146 -2.66 -2.49 13.02
CA ASP A 146 -2.32 -3.90 12.98
C ASP A 146 -1.05 -4.19 12.16
N ALA A 147 0.10 -3.75 12.66
CA ALA A 147 1.41 -3.97 12.04
C ALA A 147 1.66 -5.44 11.67
N ARG A 148 1.23 -6.38 12.55
CA ARG A 148 1.36 -7.82 12.29
C ARG A 148 0.45 -8.29 11.16
N GLY A 149 -0.79 -7.78 11.08
CA GLY A 149 -1.71 -8.09 9.98
C GLY A 149 -1.21 -7.57 8.64
N MET A 150 -0.56 -6.39 8.62
CA MET A 150 0.08 -5.84 7.42
C MET A 150 1.29 -6.69 6.99
N PHE A 151 2.11 -7.13 7.93
CA PHE A 151 3.22 -8.07 7.67
C PHE A 151 2.71 -9.39 7.09
N MET A 152 1.68 -9.99 7.72
CA MET A 152 1.08 -11.25 7.27
C MET A 152 0.51 -11.16 5.86
N ALA A 153 -0.06 -10.02 5.46
CA ALA A 153 -0.50 -9.81 4.08
C ALA A 153 0.68 -9.81 3.10
N GLY A 154 1.80 -9.20 3.48
CA GLY A 154 3.05 -9.27 2.71
C GLY A 154 3.57 -10.69 2.55
N VAL A 155 3.51 -11.51 3.62
CA VAL A 155 3.88 -12.95 3.57
C VAL A 155 2.94 -13.70 2.64
N ALA A 156 1.63 -13.54 2.80
CA ALA A 156 0.62 -14.28 2.05
C ALA A 156 0.58 -13.94 0.55
N ALA A 157 1.10 -12.77 0.15
CA ALA A 157 1.31 -12.41 -1.25
C ALA A 157 2.50 -13.14 -1.91
N GLY A 158 3.41 -13.70 -1.10
CA GLY A 158 4.67 -14.34 -1.56
C GLY A 158 4.52 -15.34 -2.69
N PRO A 159 3.58 -16.30 -2.63
CA PRO A 159 3.40 -17.31 -3.69
C PRO A 159 3.19 -16.71 -5.09
N VAL A 160 2.53 -15.55 -5.21
CA VAL A 160 2.33 -14.89 -6.51
C VAL A 160 3.64 -14.28 -7.02
N TYR A 161 4.46 -13.70 -6.13
CA TYR A 161 5.80 -13.24 -6.49
C TYR A 161 6.69 -14.39 -6.95
N GLU A 162 6.66 -15.52 -6.23
CA GLU A 162 7.42 -16.73 -6.57
C GLU A 162 6.99 -17.32 -7.91
N LEU A 163 5.69 -17.37 -8.20
CA LEU A 163 5.16 -17.78 -9.50
C LEU A 163 5.72 -16.94 -10.66
N LEU A 164 6.01 -15.67 -10.40
CA LEU A 164 6.59 -14.73 -11.36
C LEU A 164 8.13 -14.68 -11.30
N GLY A 165 8.77 -15.68 -10.67
CA GLY A 165 10.22 -15.78 -10.56
C GLY A 165 10.86 -14.73 -9.66
N LYS A 166 10.10 -14.18 -8.71
CA LYS A 166 10.56 -13.18 -7.74
C LYS A 166 10.47 -13.73 -6.32
N LYS A 167 11.22 -13.13 -5.40
CA LYS A 167 11.14 -13.44 -3.99
C LYS A 167 10.12 -12.51 -3.33
N GLY A 168 9.12 -13.06 -2.64
CA GLY A 168 8.20 -12.29 -1.82
C GLY A 168 8.90 -11.63 -0.61
N LEU A 169 8.27 -11.63 0.55
CA LEU A 169 8.88 -11.08 1.77
C LEU A 169 10.09 -11.91 2.26
N GLY A 170 10.05 -13.22 2.01
CA GLY A 170 11.17 -14.13 2.26
C GLY A 170 11.32 -14.60 3.71
N THR A 171 10.36 -14.28 4.58
CA THR A 171 10.23 -14.79 5.94
C THR A 171 8.79 -14.69 6.41
N ASP A 172 8.36 -15.60 7.26
CA ASP A 172 7.07 -15.60 7.96
C ASP A 172 7.20 -15.16 9.44
N LYS A 173 8.44 -14.93 9.89
CA LYS A 173 8.72 -14.45 11.25
C LYS A 173 8.54 -12.94 11.31
N PHE A 174 7.61 -12.47 12.13
CA PHE A 174 7.42 -11.05 12.40
C PHE A 174 8.70 -10.47 13.00
N PRO A 175 9.31 -9.44 12.38
CA PRO A 175 10.59 -8.91 12.82
C PRO A 175 10.47 -8.11 14.11
N GLU A 176 11.58 -8.01 14.84
CA GLU A 176 11.72 -7.06 15.92
C GLU A 176 11.59 -5.63 15.38
N GLN A 177 11.05 -4.72 16.22
CA GLN A 177 10.94 -3.31 15.87
C GLN A 177 12.30 -2.75 15.42
N GLU A 178 12.31 -1.85 14.47
CA GLU A 178 13.48 -1.27 13.79
C GLU A 178 14.23 -2.25 12.85
N THR A 179 13.89 -3.53 12.85
CA THR A 179 14.49 -4.49 11.93
C THR A 179 13.82 -4.43 10.57
N ALA A 180 14.61 -4.20 9.53
CA ALA A 180 14.11 -4.15 8.15
C ALA A 180 14.18 -5.53 7.48
N VAL A 181 13.06 -5.99 6.94
CA VAL A 181 12.99 -7.14 6.05
C VAL A 181 12.92 -6.62 4.62
N VAL A 182 14.04 -6.61 3.91
CA VAL A 182 14.19 -5.98 2.58
C VAL A 182 14.84 -6.92 1.56
N GLY A 183 14.88 -8.22 1.84
CA GLY A 183 15.57 -9.21 0.99
C GLY A 183 14.82 -9.68 -0.25
N GLY A 184 13.56 -9.28 -0.41
CA GLY A 184 12.67 -9.64 -1.53
C GLY A 184 12.03 -8.43 -2.19
N GLU A 185 11.03 -8.69 -3.05
CA GLU A 185 10.24 -7.66 -3.72
C GLU A 185 9.13 -7.11 -2.81
N VAL A 186 8.69 -7.87 -1.81
CA VAL A 186 7.91 -7.33 -0.70
C VAL A 186 8.88 -7.04 0.44
N ALA A 187 8.82 -5.83 0.98
CA ALA A 187 9.63 -5.39 2.09
C ALA A 187 8.75 -4.92 3.26
N PHE A 188 9.28 -5.01 4.47
CA PHE A 188 8.57 -4.56 5.68
C PHE A 188 9.53 -3.95 6.68
N ARG A 189 9.11 -2.86 7.34
CA ARG A 189 9.80 -2.33 8.53
C ARG A 189 8.82 -1.64 9.46
N GLN A 190 8.86 -2.04 10.75
CA GLN A 190 8.19 -1.33 11.82
C GLN A 190 9.20 -0.39 12.52
N HIS A 191 8.94 0.92 12.50
CA HIS A 191 9.79 1.90 13.18
C HIS A 191 9.28 2.24 14.58
N ALA A 192 10.11 2.86 15.42
CA ALA A 192 9.78 3.22 16.80
C ALA A 192 8.81 4.41 16.94
N GLY A 193 8.63 5.20 15.89
CA GLY A 193 7.78 6.39 15.89
C GLY A 193 6.28 6.08 15.78
N GLY A 194 5.48 7.15 15.72
CA GLY A 194 4.02 7.11 15.57
C GLY A 194 3.55 7.05 14.13
N HIS A 195 2.41 7.69 13.86
CA HIS A 195 1.74 7.65 12.54
C HIS A 195 2.43 8.55 11.51
N THR A 196 3.53 8.06 10.96
CA THR A 196 4.37 8.76 9.97
C THR A 196 5.19 7.77 9.15
N THR A 197 5.60 8.13 7.94
CA THR A 197 6.56 7.36 7.12
C THR A 197 8.00 7.82 7.31
N GLY A 198 8.22 8.98 7.93
CA GLY A 198 9.52 9.65 8.07
C GLY A 198 10.68 8.73 8.44
N PRO A 199 10.61 7.97 9.56
CA PRO A 199 11.72 7.12 10.00
C PRO A 199 12.08 5.97 9.04
N ASN A 200 11.20 5.61 8.12
CA ASN A 200 11.43 4.54 7.15
C ASN A 200 11.97 5.01 5.79
N TRP A 201 11.99 6.33 5.54
CA TRP A 201 12.50 6.87 4.27
C TRP A 201 13.95 6.47 3.97
N PRO A 202 14.92 6.51 4.91
CA PRO A 202 16.28 6.09 4.61
C PRO A 202 16.37 4.62 4.18
N THR A 203 15.58 3.74 4.83
CA THR A 203 15.51 2.32 4.48
C THR A 203 14.83 2.13 3.13
N PHE A 204 13.74 2.87 2.87
CA PHE A 204 13.04 2.82 1.59
C PHE A 204 13.93 3.28 0.43
N LEU A 205 14.64 4.39 0.57
CA LEU A 205 15.53 4.90 -0.48
C LEU A 205 16.64 3.90 -0.83
N LYS A 206 17.24 3.26 0.20
CA LYS A 206 18.20 2.18 -0.02
C LYS A 206 17.58 0.98 -0.73
N TYR A 207 16.35 0.61 -0.36
CA TYR A 207 15.60 -0.47 -1.00
C TYR A 207 15.27 -0.13 -2.45
N ALA A 208 14.74 1.06 -2.72
CA ALA A 208 14.37 1.54 -4.05
C ALA A 208 15.59 1.67 -4.99
N GLY A 209 16.75 2.02 -4.44
CA GLY A 209 18.01 2.09 -5.19
C GLY A 209 18.39 0.79 -5.90
N ARG A 210 17.91 -0.37 -5.44
CA ARG A 210 18.10 -1.67 -6.10
C ARG A 210 17.40 -1.76 -7.46
N TYR A 211 16.35 -0.97 -7.64
CA TYR A 211 15.50 -0.99 -8.84
C TYR A 211 15.74 0.21 -9.75
N PHE A 212 16.12 1.34 -9.18
CA PHE A 212 16.32 2.57 -9.95
C PHE A 212 17.77 2.81 -10.37
N GLY A 213 18.69 1.95 -9.91
CA GLY A 213 20.12 2.20 -9.99
C GLY A 213 20.51 3.31 -9.01
N ALA A 214 21.50 3.08 -8.16
CA ALA A 214 22.19 4.18 -7.50
C ALA A 214 22.92 4.94 -8.61
N SER A 215 22.56 6.21 -8.87
CA SER A 215 23.49 7.10 -9.59
C SER A 215 24.73 7.16 -8.70
N SER A 216 25.81 6.53 -9.13
CA SER A 216 27.08 6.68 -8.46
C SER A 216 27.40 8.18 -8.46
N LYS A 217 27.75 8.74 -7.30
CA LYS A 217 28.20 10.13 -7.16
C LYS A 217 29.45 10.46 -8.03
N ALA A 218 29.87 9.54 -8.89
CA ALA A 218 31.07 9.64 -9.72
C ALA A 218 30.87 10.42 -11.03
N GLU A 219 29.64 10.84 -11.39
CA GLU A 219 29.39 11.57 -12.65
C GLU A 219 29.12 13.07 -12.47
N VAL A 220 28.96 13.58 -11.24
CA VAL A 220 28.69 15.00 -10.98
C VAL A 220 29.96 15.85 -10.77
N GLU A 221 31.15 15.25 -10.69
CA GLU A 221 32.42 15.98 -10.54
C GLU A 221 33.23 16.12 -11.84
N LYS A 222 32.62 15.94 -13.00
CA LYS A 222 33.28 16.05 -14.32
C LYS A 222 32.55 16.90 -15.33
N GLU A 223 31.85 17.98 -14.91
CA GLU A 223 31.45 19.07 -15.78
C GLU A 223 31.86 20.43 -15.18
#